data_189b9cada65442f8c0d1cab45c6522c2
#
_entry.id   189b9cada65442f8c0d1cab45c6522c2
#
_cell.length_a   1.000
_cell.length_b   1.000
_cell.length_c   1.000
_cell.angle_alpha   90.00
_cell.angle_beta   90.00
_cell.angle_gamma   90.00
#
_symmetry.space_group_name_H-M   'P 1'
#
loop_
_entity.id
_entity.type
_entity.pdbx_description
1 polymer ?
#
loop_
_entity_poly.entity_id
_entity_poly.type
_entity_poly.pdbx_seq_one_letter_code
_entity_poly.pdbx_strand_id
1 'polypeptide(L)'
;GRFIWASASDLIGRKTTYWCFFLIGILLYLSIPITAHQMTVNPSITFLIYFYAATMIIFTMYGGAFATIPAYLADVFGTRHVGAIHGRLLTAWATAGVLGPLAITSLRQSSVSDAIRKLASSVDPIKFESKFGAPVSQLELLVDQKTVTISNLLEIAPLNTVDPTSTI
;
A
#
# COMPACT_ATOMS: atom_id res chain seq x y z
N GLY A 1 16.51 6.57 12.27
CA GLY A 1 15.49 6.03 13.19
C GLY A 1 16.04 5.05 14.22
N ARG A 2 16.96 4.15 13.81
CA ARG A 2 17.46 3.07 14.70
C ARG A 2 18.07 3.59 15.99
N PHE A 3 18.97 4.58 15.93
CA PHE A 3 19.64 5.13 17.12
C PHE A 3 18.66 5.88 18.02
N ILE A 4 17.81 6.73 17.44
CA ILE A 4 16.87 7.55 18.21
C ILE A 4 15.90 6.66 18.98
N TRP A 5 15.26 5.72 18.29
CA TRP A 5 14.25 4.85 18.89
C TRP A 5 14.83 3.81 19.84
N ALA A 6 16.05 3.29 19.58
CA ALA A 6 16.73 2.41 20.52
C ALA A 6 16.99 3.14 21.84
N SER A 7 17.60 4.34 21.79
CA SER A 7 17.86 5.17 22.99
C SER A 7 16.56 5.59 23.68
N ALA A 8 15.53 5.99 22.93
CA ALA A 8 14.22 6.31 23.50
C ALA A 8 13.62 5.10 24.23
N SER A 9 13.75 3.88 23.65
CA SER A 9 13.22 2.67 24.26
C SER A 9 13.94 2.27 25.57
N ASP A 10 15.18 2.68 25.75
CA ASP A 10 15.90 2.49 27.02
C ASP A 10 15.37 3.43 28.12
N LEU A 11 14.89 4.62 27.74
CA LEU A 11 14.38 5.62 28.68
C LEU A 11 12.91 5.42 29.04
N ILE A 12 12.04 5.21 28.05
CA ILE A 12 10.58 5.12 28.24
C ILE A 12 10.08 3.68 28.42
N GLY A 13 10.97 2.70 28.22
CA GLY A 13 10.66 1.28 28.28
C GLY A 13 10.24 0.68 26.94
N ARG A 14 10.65 -0.56 26.68
CA ARG A 14 10.42 -1.28 25.42
C ARG A 14 8.94 -1.38 25.07
N LYS A 15 8.11 -1.81 26.02
CA LYS A 15 6.66 -1.96 25.83
C LYS A 15 5.99 -0.65 25.44
N THR A 16 6.33 0.46 26.10
CA THR A 16 5.79 1.79 25.81
C THR A 16 6.20 2.26 24.43
N THR A 17 7.44 2.00 24.01
CA THR A 17 7.93 2.33 22.66
C THR A 17 7.12 1.62 21.59
N TYR A 18 6.80 0.33 21.76
CA TYR A 18 5.95 -0.37 20.80
C TYR A 18 4.51 0.15 20.78
N TRP A 19 3.95 0.54 21.93
CA TRP A 19 2.66 1.22 21.96
C TRP A 19 2.68 2.53 21.16
N CYS A 20 3.74 3.33 21.31
CA CYS A 20 3.93 4.54 20.49
C CYS A 20 4.00 4.19 18.99
N PHE A 21 4.73 3.14 18.60
CA PHE A 21 4.79 2.73 17.20
C PHE A 21 3.42 2.36 16.64
N PHE A 22 2.61 1.61 17.40
CA PHE A 22 1.29 1.22 16.94
C PHE A 22 0.33 2.41 16.86
N LEU A 23 0.25 3.24 17.89
CA LEU A 23 -0.68 4.38 17.93
C LEU A 23 -0.32 5.43 16.86
N ILE A 24 0.93 5.86 16.81
CA ILE A 24 1.38 6.81 15.78
C ILE A 24 1.25 6.19 14.38
N GLY A 25 1.62 4.92 14.24
CA GLY A 25 1.50 4.18 12.99
C GLY A 25 0.07 4.15 12.47
N ILE A 26 -0.93 3.81 13.29
CA ILE A 26 -2.35 3.81 12.90
C ILE A 26 -2.76 5.19 12.38
N LEU A 27 -2.44 6.26 13.12
CA LEU A 27 -2.81 7.62 12.72
C LEU A 27 -2.17 8.02 11.40
N LEU A 28 -0.88 7.73 11.21
CA LEU A 28 -0.15 8.05 9.98
C LEU A 28 -0.66 7.23 8.80
N TYR A 29 -0.86 5.92 8.95
CA TYR A 29 -1.36 5.07 7.87
C TYR A 29 -2.79 5.45 7.45
N LEU A 30 -3.65 5.84 8.37
CA LEU A 30 -5.00 6.33 8.04
C LEU A 30 -4.97 7.70 7.35
N SER A 31 -3.97 8.54 7.63
CA SER A 31 -3.83 9.85 7.00
C SER A 31 -3.30 9.80 5.56
N ILE A 32 -2.53 8.77 5.19
CA ILE A 32 -1.92 8.66 3.85
C ILE A 32 -2.94 8.63 2.72
N PRO A 33 -3.98 7.76 2.71
CA PRO A 33 -4.96 7.74 1.63
C PRO A 33 -5.76 9.05 1.55
N ILE A 34 -6.07 9.67 2.68
CA ILE A 34 -6.76 10.96 2.74
C ILE A 34 -5.90 12.04 2.08
N THR A 35 -4.60 12.08 2.43
CA THR A 35 -3.66 13.05 1.87
C THR A 35 -3.44 12.82 0.37
N ALA A 36 -3.31 11.56 -0.05
CA ALA A 36 -3.17 11.19 -1.46
C ALA A 36 -4.38 11.63 -2.27
N HIS A 37 -5.60 11.41 -1.78
CA HIS A 37 -6.82 11.88 -2.42
C HIS A 37 -6.88 13.42 -2.50
N GLN A 38 -6.52 14.12 -1.43
CA GLN A 38 -6.47 15.60 -1.46
C GLN A 38 -5.46 16.15 -2.47
N MET A 39 -4.34 15.45 -2.66
CA MET A 39 -3.34 15.82 -3.68
C MET A 39 -3.89 15.71 -5.12
N THR A 40 -4.81 14.77 -5.39
CA THR A 40 -5.44 14.64 -6.72
C THR A 40 -6.51 15.71 -6.96
N VAL A 41 -7.26 16.08 -5.92
CA VAL A 41 -8.36 17.08 -6.04
C VAL A 41 -7.81 18.51 -5.98
N ASN A 42 -6.91 18.80 -5.06
CA ASN A 42 -6.31 20.12 -4.85
C ASN A 42 -4.78 19.99 -4.73
N PRO A 43 -4.04 19.98 -5.84
CA PRO A 43 -2.58 19.86 -5.81
C PRO A 43 -1.97 21.03 -5.00
N SER A 44 -1.42 20.72 -3.84
CA SER A 44 -0.76 21.70 -2.97
C SER A 44 0.56 21.16 -2.46
N ILE A 45 1.56 22.05 -2.41
CA ILE A 45 2.88 21.73 -1.83
C ILE A 45 2.78 21.29 -0.37
N THR A 46 1.78 21.79 0.37
CA THR A 46 1.55 21.47 1.78
C THR A 46 1.21 19.99 1.96
N PHE A 47 0.32 19.44 1.13
CA PHE A 47 -0.03 18.02 1.17
C PHE A 47 1.15 17.13 0.78
N LEU A 48 1.96 17.58 -0.18
CA LEU A 48 3.18 16.88 -0.59
C LEU A 48 4.19 16.82 0.57
N ILE A 49 4.45 17.93 1.23
CA ILE A 49 5.35 18.00 2.39
C ILE A 49 4.84 17.09 3.52
N TYR A 50 3.53 17.15 3.81
CA TYR A 50 2.92 16.27 4.81
C TYR A 50 3.11 14.79 4.47
N PHE A 51 2.85 14.40 3.22
CA PHE A 51 3.01 13.01 2.75
C PHE A 51 4.45 12.52 2.95
N TYR A 52 5.44 13.32 2.55
CA TYR A 52 6.85 12.98 2.76
C TYR A 52 7.21 12.90 4.25
N ALA A 53 6.75 13.85 5.06
CA ALA A 53 7.00 13.85 6.49
C ALA A 53 6.40 12.62 7.18
N ALA A 54 5.14 12.29 6.89
CA ALA A 54 4.46 11.10 7.41
C ALA A 54 5.20 9.81 7.02
N THR A 55 5.58 9.69 5.74
CA THR A 55 6.34 8.55 5.23
C THR A 55 7.70 8.42 5.91
N MET A 56 8.42 9.52 6.09
CA MET A 56 9.71 9.54 6.79
C MET A 56 9.57 9.09 8.25
N ILE A 57 8.54 9.54 8.96
CA ILE A 57 8.27 9.10 10.34
C ILE A 57 8.01 7.58 10.36
N ILE A 58 7.18 7.05 9.46
CA ILE A 58 6.92 5.61 9.35
C ILE A 58 8.23 4.82 9.14
N PHE A 59 9.10 5.26 8.24
CA PHE A 59 10.38 4.61 8.01
C PHE A 59 11.32 4.67 9.22
N THR A 60 11.33 5.78 9.99
CA THR A 60 12.11 5.84 11.23
C THR A 60 11.61 4.84 12.26
N MET A 61 10.28 4.71 12.40
CA MET A 61 9.63 3.76 13.32
C MET A 61 9.90 2.31 12.90
N TYR A 62 9.83 2.01 11.60
CA TYR A 62 10.18 0.70 11.06
C TYR A 62 11.61 0.30 11.42
N GLY A 63 12.59 1.20 11.17
CA GLY A 63 13.98 0.99 11.56
C GLY A 63 14.18 0.85 13.06
N GLY A 64 13.45 1.64 13.84
CA GLY A 64 13.46 1.61 15.31
C GLY A 64 12.91 0.30 15.87
N ALA A 65 11.80 -0.19 15.34
CA ALA A 65 11.20 -1.45 15.74
C ALA A 65 12.17 -2.62 15.57
N PHE A 66 12.85 -2.71 14.42
CA PHE A 66 13.88 -3.74 14.20
C PHE A 66 15.05 -3.64 15.17
N ALA A 67 15.49 -2.42 15.50
CA ALA A 67 16.61 -2.24 16.42
C ALA A 67 16.26 -2.61 17.87
N THR A 68 15.00 -2.44 18.27
CA THR A 68 14.56 -2.70 19.65
C THR A 68 14.10 -4.13 19.90
N ILE A 69 13.78 -4.93 18.85
CA ILE A 69 13.33 -6.33 18.99
C ILE A 69 14.30 -7.19 19.81
N PRO A 70 15.61 -7.27 19.49
CA PRO A 70 16.51 -8.14 20.22
C PRO A 70 16.60 -7.80 21.70
N ALA A 71 16.62 -6.50 22.03
CA ALA A 71 16.65 -6.02 23.41
C ALA A 71 15.34 -6.36 24.14
N TYR A 72 14.19 -6.16 23.50
CA TYR A 72 12.89 -6.53 24.07
C TYR A 72 12.76 -8.03 24.32
N LEU A 73 13.27 -8.85 23.40
CA LEU A 73 13.30 -10.31 23.60
C LEU A 73 14.23 -10.71 24.76
N ALA A 74 15.36 -10.03 24.93
CA ALA A 74 16.26 -10.25 26.05
C ALA A 74 15.58 -9.92 27.38
N ASP A 75 14.84 -8.83 27.43
CA ASP A 75 14.12 -8.39 28.64
C ASP A 75 12.99 -9.38 29.02
N VAL A 76 12.32 -9.99 28.05
CA VAL A 76 11.17 -10.91 28.28
C VAL A 76 11.62 -12.36 28.52
N PHE A 77 12.57 -12.87 27.73
CA PHE A 77 12.93 -14.29 27.69
C PHE A 77 14.35 -14.59 28.23
N GLY A 78 15.07 -13.53 28.65
CA GLY A 78 16.46 -13.63 29.05
C GLY A 78 17.42 -13.75 27.86
N THR A 79 18.67 -13.40 28.08
CA THR A 79 19.70 -13.31 27.02
C THR A 79 20.06 -14.66 26.38
N ARG A 80 19.88 -15.79 27.12
CA ARG A 80 20.31 -17.13 26.68
C ARG A 80 19.62 -17.59 25.39
N HIS A 81 18.35 -17.22 25.16
CA HIS A 81 17.53 -17.75 24.07
C HIS A 81 17.17 -16.71 22.99
N VAL A 82 17.64 -15.46 23.14
CA VAL A 82 17.32 -14.36 22.24
C VAL A 82 17.59 -14.68 20.77
N GLY A 83 18.76 -15.27 20.46
CA GLY A 83 19.13 -15.58 19.08
C GLY A 83 18.18 -16.58 18.42
N ALA A 84 17.79 -17.64 19.13
CA ALA A 84 16.88 -18.65 18.62
C ALA A 84 15.46 -18.10 18.41
N ILE A 85 14.97 -17.29 19.35
CA ILE A 85 13.65 -16.66 19.25
C ILE A 85 13.63 -15.62 18.14
N HIS A 86 14.66 -14.78 18.06
CA HIS A 86 14.78 -13.77 17.00
C HIS A 86 14.86 -14.39 15.61
N GLY A 87 15.64 -15.48 15.46
CA GLY A 87 15.71 -16.24 14.21
C GLY A 87 14.33 -16.74 13.74
N ARG A 88 13.48 -17.23 14.67
CA ARG A 88 12.11 -17.63 14.35
C ARG A 88 11.21 -16.45 13.99
N LEU A 89 11.38 -15.30 14.62
CA LEU A 89 10.65 -14.07 14.24
C LEU A 89 11.00 -13.62 12.83
N LEU A 90 12.25 -13.78 12.40
CA LEU A 90 12.67 -13.46 11.04
C LEU A 90 11.99 -14.33 9.97
N THR A 91 11.55 -15.55 10.29
CA THR A 91 10.77 -16.35 9.34
C THR A 91 9.40 -15.73 9.07
N ALA A 92 8.76 -15.16 10.09
CA ALA A 92 7.50 -14.42 9.90
C ALA A 92 7.70 -13.18 8.99
N TRP A 93 8.81 -12.45 9.17
CA TRP A 93 9.15 -11.32 8.31
C TRP A 93 9.42 -11.76 6.86
N ALA A 94 10.15 -12.85 6.65
CA ALA A 94 10.38 -13.41 5.32
C ALA A 94 9.07 -13.85 4.64
N THR A 95 8.17 -14.50 5.39
CA THR A 95 6.84 -14.90 4.91
C THR A 95 6.01 -13.66 4.49
N ALA A 96 6.01 -12.61 5.30
CA ALA A 96 5.34 -11.36 4.99
C ALA A 96 5.92 -10.69 3.73
N GLY A 97 7.25 -10.80 3.51
CA GLY A 97 7.94 -10.32 2.32
C GLY A 97 7.49 -11.00 1.02
N VAL A 98 6.99 -12.23 1.10
CA VAL A 98 6.42 -12.95 -0.05
C VAL A 98 4.92 -12.69 -0.16
N LEU A 99 4.18 -12.87 0.93
CA LEU A 99 2.71 -12.78 0.92
C LEU A 99 2.21 -11.34 0.74
N GLY A 100 2.95 -10.34 1.25
CA GLY A 100 2.57 -8.93 1.14
C GLY A 100 2.44 -8.46 -0.32
N PRO A 101 3.50 -8.55 -1.13
CA PRO A 101 3.44 -8.21 -2.55
C PRO A 101 2.39 -9.00 -3.33
N LEU A 102 2.22 -10.30 -3.04
CA LEU A 102 1.18 -11.12 -3.68
C LEU A 102 -0.23 -10.60 -3.35
N ALA A 103 -0.50 -10.31 -2.09
CA ALA A 103 -1.79 -9.77 -1.67
C ALA A 103 -2.07 -8.39 -2.30
N ILE A 104 -1.09 -7.48 -2.29
CA ILE A 104 -1.23 -6.16 -2.91
C ILE A 104 -1.45 -6.28 -4.41
N THR A 105 -0.70 -7.15 -5.09
CA THR A 105 -0.84 -7.35 -6.54
C THR A 105 -2.21 -7.90 -6.89
N SER A 106 -2.72 -8.89 -6.14
CA SER A 106 -4.05 -9.46 -6.38
C SER A 106 -5.16 -8.44 -6.14
N LEU A 107 -5.09 -7.67 -5.05
CA LEU A 107 -6.05 -6.59 -4.77
C LEU A 107 -6.03 -5.52 -5.86
N ARG A 108 -4.84 -5.10 -6.30
CA ARG A 108 -4.70 -4.15 -7.40
C ARG A 108 -5.28 -4.69 -8.70
N GLN A 109 -5.01 -5.96 -9.04
CA GLN A 109 -5.59 -6.59 -10.22
C GLN A 109 -7.12 -6.63 -10.17
N SER A 110 -7.71 -7.01 -9.04
CA SER A 110 -9.16 -6.98 -8.86
C SER A 110 -9.73 -5.57 -9.05
N SER A 111 -9.14 -4.56 -8.40
CA SER A 111 -9.58 -3.18 -8.52
C SER A 111 -9.48 -2.65 -9.96
N VAL A 112 -8.39 -2.97 -10.67
CA VAL A 112 -8.21 -2.58 -12.08
C VAL A 112 -9.22 -3.30 -12.97
N SER A 113 -9.46 -4.59 -12.77
CA SER A 113 -10.45 -5.36 -13.55
C SER A 113 -11.85 -4.81 -13.34
N ASP A 114 -12.22 -4.47 -12.10
CA ASP A 114 -13.53 -3.88 -11.79
C ASP A 114 -13.67 -2.49 -12.40
N ALA A 115 -12.62 -1.68 -12.40
CA ALA A 115 -12.59 -0.39 -13.08
C ALA A 115 -12.76 -0.53 -14.59
N ILE A 116 -12.08 -1.49 -15.22
CA ILE A 116 -12.22 -1.78 -16.66
C ILE A 116 -13.64 -2.24 -16.98
N ARG A 117 -14.24 -3.14 -16.19
CA ARG A 117 -15.62 -3.59 -16.38
C ARG A 117 -16.61 -2.42 -16.29
N LYS A 118 -16.43 -1.56 -15.30
CA LYS A 118 -17.27 -0.37 -15.11
C LYS A 118 -17.14 0.62 -16.27
N LEU A 119 -15.93 0.85 -16.77
CA LEU A 119 -15.69 1.70 -17.94
C LEU A 119 -16.26 1.06 -19.21
N ALA A 120 -16.02 -0.23 -19.44
CA ALA A 120 -16.51 -0.93 -20.63
C ALA A 120 -18.04 -0.90 -20.72
N SER A 121 -18.74 -0.93 -19.58
CA SER A 121 -20.21 -0.81 -19.55
C SER A 121 -20.73 0.58 -19.95
N SER A 122 -19.89 1.61 -19.91
CA SER A 122 -20.23 3.00 -20.31
C SER A 122 -19.81 3.33 -21.74
N VAL A 123 -19.06 2.46 -22.40
CA VAL A 123 -18.57 2.63 -23.78
C VAL A 123 -19.59 2.04 -24.76
N ASP A 124 -19.76 2.71 -25.92
CA ASP A 124 -20.58 2.21 -27.00
C ASP A 124 -19.99 0.89 -27.54
N PRO A 125 -20.80 -0.21 -27.60
CA PRO A 125 -20.34 -1.51 -28.08
C PRO A 125 -19.73 -1.47 -29.50
N ILE A 126 -20.23 -0.61 -30.39
CA ILE A 126 -19.71 -0.45 -31.75
C ILE A 126 -18.29 0.13 -31.74
N LYS A 127 -18.07 1.16 -30.90
CA LYS A 127 -16.75 1.76 -30.73
C LYS A 127 -15.76 0.79 -30.08
N PHE A 128 -16.22 0.02 -29.12
CA PHE A 128 -15.42 -1.01 -28.46
C PHE A 128 -14.94 -2.05 -29.46
N GLU A 129 -15.86 -2.61 -30.26
CA GLU A 129 -15.55 -3.63 -31.26
C GLU A 129 -14.62 -3.11 -32.35
N SER A 130 -14.82 -1.87 -32.81
CA SER A 130 -13.95 -1.17 -33.77
C SER A 130 -12.52 -0.99 -33.25
N LYS A 131 -12.35 -0.73 -31.92
CA LYS A 131 -11.04 -0.48 -31.32
C LYS A 131 -10.28 -1.78 -30.98
N PHE A 132 -10.98 -2.76 -30.44
CA PHE A 132 -10.37 -3.98 -29.89
C PHE A 132 -10.55 -5.22 -30.76
N GLY A 133 -11.34 -5.14 -31.85
CA GLY A 133 -11.57 -6.25 -32.79
C GLY A 133 -12.40 -7.40 -32.21
N ALA A 134 -13.03 -7.20 -31.04
CA ALA A 134 -13.85 -8.21 -30.38
C ALA A 134 -15.03 -7.56 -29.63
N PRO A 135 -16.17 -8.25 -29.52
CA PRO A 135 -17.34 -7.72 -28.84
C PRO A 135 -17.11 -7.60 -27.32
N VAL A 136 -17.85 -6.71 -26.67
CA VAL A 136 -17.79 -6.48 -25.22
C VAL A 136 -18.02 -7.78 -24.40
N SER A 137 -18.74 -8.77 -24.96
CA SER A 137 -18.93 -10.08 -24.33
C SER A 137 -17.62 -10.85 -24.08
N GLN A 138 -16.57 -10.53 -24.80
CA GLN A 138 -15.23 -11.14 -24.63
C GLN A 138 -14.29 -10.26 -23.76
N LEU A 139 -14.84 -9.28 -23.06
CA LEU A 139 -14.06 -8.36 -22.23
C LEU A 139 -13.13 -9.08 -21.25
N GLU A 140 -13.58 -10.13 -20.59
CA GLU A 140 -12.77 -10.85 -19.60
C GLU A 140 -11.52 -11.49 -20.23
N LEU A 141 -11.66 -12.09 -21.39
CA LEU A 141 -10.53 -12.64 -22.16
C LEU A 141 -9.52 -11.55 -22.55
N LEU A 142 -10.01 -10.39 -22.98
CA LEU A 142 -9.19 -9.25 -23.38
C LEU A 142 -8.49 -8.59 -22.19
N VAL A 143 -9.13 -8.59 -21.02
CA VAL A 143 -8.53 -8.11 -19.75
C VAL A 143 -7.41 -9.03 -19.30
N ASP A 144 -7.61 -10.35 -19.34
CA ASP A 144 -6.59 -11.34 -18.99
C ASP A 144 -5.38 -11.28 -19.94
N GLN A 145 -5.63 -11.03 -21.22
CA GLN A 145 -4.58 -10.82 -22.22
C GLN A 145 -3.92 -9.43 -22.13
N LYS A 146 -4.38 -8.58 -21.21
CA LYS A 146 -3.90 -7.18 -21.05
C LYS A 146 -4.02 -6.33 -22.32
N THR A 147 -4.90 -6.71 -23.24
CA THR A 147 -5.17 -5.98 -24.48
C THR A 147 -6.03 -4.75 -24.22
N VAL A 148 -6.98 -4.85 -23.26
CA VAL A 148 -7.82 -3.75 -22.82
C VAL A 148 -7.23 -3.12 -21.57
N THR A 149 -6.92 -1.83 -21.66
CA THR A 149 -6.43 -1.02 -20.53
C THR A 149 -7.38 0.14 -20.25
N ILE A 150 -7.32 0.69 -19.04
CA ILE A 150 -8.12 1.87 -18.65
C ILE A 150 -7.85 3.03 -19.63
N SER A 151 -6.58 3.29 -19.96
CA SER A 151 -6.19 4.36 -20.88
C SER A 151 -6.84 4.20 -22.26
N ASN A 152 -6.82 2.98 -22.83
CA ASN A 152 -7.40 2.70 -24.13
C ASN A 152 -8.93 2.80 -24.14
N LEU A 153 -9.58 2.47 -23.01
CA LEU A 153 -11.02 2.64 -22.84
C LEU A 153 -11.43 4.10 -22.68
N LEU A 154 -10.65 4.90 -21.99
CA LEU A 154 -10.91 6.34 -21.82
C LEU A 154 -10.88 7.10 -23.15
N GLU A 155 -10.07 6.65 -24.13
CA GLU A 155 -10.02 7.27 -25.46
C GLU A 155 -11.35 7.15 -26.24
N ILE A 156 -12.12 6.08 -25.97
CA ILE A 156 -13.40 5.82 -26.66
C ILE A 156 -14.62 6.05 -25.75
N ALA A 157 -14.37 6.37 -24.48
CA ALA A 157 -15.41 6.68 -23.51
C ALA A 157 -16.05 8.06 -23.80
N PRO A 158 -17.27 8.33 -23.34
CA PRO A 158 -17.87 9.66 -23.40
C PRO A 158 -17.01 10.71 -22.70
N LEU A 159 -16.99 11.94 -23.25
CA LEU A 159 -16.14 13.06 -22.76
C LEU A 159 -16.29 13.43 -21.27
N ASN A 160 -17.38 12.99 -20.63
CA ASN A 160 -17.65 13.23 -19.20
C ASN A 160 -17.31 12.02 -18.31
N THR A 161 -16.62 11.01 -18.85
CA THR A 161 -16.27 9.83 -18.06
C THR A 161 -15.06 10.15 -17.17
N VAL A 162 -15.28 10.10 -15.85
CA VAL A 162 -14.20 10.29 -14.86
C VAL A 162 -13.32 9.03 -14.86
N ASP A 163 -12.01 9.22 -14.86
CA ASP A 163 -11.05 8.13 -14.73
C ASP A 163 -11.30 7.41 -13.38
N PRO A 164 -11.70 6.14 -13.39
CA PRO A 164 -11.97 5.41 -12.15
C PRO A 164 -10.73 5.18 -11.29
N THR A 165 -9.54 5.37 -11.83
CA THR A 165 -8.29 5.29 -11.05
C THR A 165 -8.00 6.57 -10.27
N SER A 166 -8.66 7.67 -10.59
CA SER A 166 -8.52 8.93 -9.83
C SER A 166 -9.15 8.85 -8.43
N THR A 167 -9.94 7.81 -8.16
CA THR A 167 -10.65 7.59 -6.88
C THR A 167 -10.10 6.39 -6.10
N ILE A 168 -9.09 5.67 -6.63
CA ILE A 168 -8.37 4.58 -5.99
C ILE A 168 -7.02 5.11 -5.47
#